data_6e96e099fc83713d39d85f34609af0f7
#
_entry.id   6e96e099fc83713d39d85f34609af0f7
#
_cell.length_a   1.000
_cell.length_b   1.000
_cell.length_c   1.000
_cell.angle_alpha   90.00
_cell.angle_beta   90.00
_cell.angle_gamma   90.00
#
_symmetry.space_group_name_H-M   'P 1'
#
loop_
_entity.id
_entity.type
_entity.pdbx_description
1 polymer ?
#
loop_
_entity_poly.entity_id
_entity_poly.type
_entity_poly.pdbx_seq_one_letter_code
_entity_poly.pdbx_strand_id
1 'polypeptide(L)'
;ELMRDSDVVSVHVPAHHAENLIDQTLIESMKWGSLFINTADGNALDQHALTKRMMQNEIFAYLDVYPGLPRKDILGLPMDDPSDWKIHKLLPNHVLAYRAGWKTQESIRVKTYKLLGEMVDALNNA
;
A
#
# COMPACT_ATOMS: atom_id res chain seq x y z
N GLU A 1 -6.38 -19.40 -5.43
CA GLU A 1 -6.77 -19.30 -6.85
C GLU A 1 -6.33 -17.93 -7.39
N LEU A 2 -6.86 -16.79 -6.94
CA LEU A 2 -6.50 -15.46 -7.45
C LEU A 2 -4.98 -15.19 -7.36
N MET A 3 -4.36 -15.33 -6.20
CA MET A 3 -2.93 -15.08 -6.02
C MET A 3 -2.05 -15.96 -6.90
N ARG A 4 -2.45 -17.23 -7.07
CA ARG A 4 -1.69 -18.23 -7.85
C ARG A 4 -1.82 -18.03 -9.37
N ASP A 5 -2.95 -17.52 -9.83
CA ASP A 5 -3.30 -17.55 -11.26
C ASP A 5 -3.10 -16.19 -11.94
N SER A 6 -2.84 -15.11 -11.15
CA SER A 6 -2.66 -13.75 -11.66
C SER A 6 -1.20 -13.37 -11.89
N ASP A 7 -0.95 -12.58 -12.92
CA ASP A 7 0.36 -11.97 -13.19
C ASP A 7 0.52 -10.63 -12.44
N VAL A 8 -0.59 -9.98 -12.08
CA VAL A 8 -0.65 -8.77 -11.26
C VAL A 8 -1.73 -8.93 -10.20
N VAL A 9 -1.37 -8.71 -8.94
CA VAL A 9 -2.30 -8.68 -7.81
C VAL A 9 -2.27 -7.30 -7.16
N SER A 10 -3.43 -6.67 -7.03
CA SER A 10 -3.55 -5.34 -6.41
C SER A 10 -4.56 -5.35 -5.25
N VAL A 11 -4.13 -4.85 -4.08
CA VAL A 11 -4.92 -4.84 -2.85
C VAL A 11 -5.50 -3.46 -2.60
N HIS A 12 -6.84 -3.39 -2.45
CA HIS A 12 -7.61 -2.14 -2.29
C HIS A 12 -8.66 -2.23 -1.17
N VAL A 13 -8.44 -3.06 -0.16
CA VAL A 13 -9.38 -3.25 0.94
C VAL A 13 -9.30 -2.12 1.97
N PRO A 14 -10.41 -1.74 2.61
CA PRO A 14 -10.36 -0.79 3.73
C PRO A 14 -9.50 -1.31 4.88
N ALA A 15 -8.79 -0.40 5.58
CA ALA A 15 -7.83 -0.75 6.63
C ALA A 15 -8.42 -1.65 7.74
N HIS A 16 -9.68 -1.42 8.13
CA HIS A 16 -10.36 -2.20 9.17
C HIS A 16 -10.72 -3.65 8.76
N HIS A 17 -10.54 -4.00 7.49
CA HIS A 17 -10.71 -5.36 6.95
C HIS A 17 -9.41 -5.92 6.40
N ALA A 18 -8.31 -5.19 6.50
CA ALA A 18 -7.07 -5.52 5.82
C ALA A 18 -6.10 -6.33 6.69
N GLU A 19 -6.25 -6.31 8.02
CA GLU A 19 -5.26 -6.90 8.92
C GLU A 19 -5.03 -8.40 8.63
N ASN A 20 -3.78 -8.73 8.32
CA ASN A 20 -3.33 -10.08 7.98
C ASN A 20 -4.13 -10.78 6.84
N LEU A 21 -4.71 -10.00 5.93
CA LEU A 21 -5.51 -10.53 4.83
C LEU A 21 -4.68 -11.40 3.87
N ILE A 22 -3.45 -10.98 3.62
CA ILE A 22 -2.52 -11.64 2.70
C ILE A 22 -1.39 -12.27 3.53
N ASP A 23 -1.59 -13.51 3.93
CA ASP A 23 -0.63 -14.26 4.73
C ASP A 23 0.54 -14.82 3.91
N GLN A 24 1.50 -15.45 4.59
CA GLN A 24 2.64 -16.09 3.98
C GLN A 24 2.24 -17.09 2.89
N THR A 25 1.21 -17.91 3.14
CA THR A 25 0.77 -18.96 2.19
C THR A 25 0.28 -18.34 0.88
N LEU A 26 -0.47 -17.24 0.97
CA LEU A 26 -0.95 -16.52 -0.20
C LEU A 26 0.19 -15.88 -0.99
N ILE A 27 1.16 -15.27 -0.31
CA ILE A 27 2.34 -14.68 -0.95
C ILE A 27 3.20 -15.75 -1.63
N GLU A 28 3.42 -16.88 -0.96
CA GLU A 28 4.20 -17.99 -1.51
C GLU A 28 3.51 -18.65 -2.72
N SER A 29 2.19 -18.55 -2.82
CA SER A 29 1.43 -19.08 -3.96
C SER A 29 1.51 -18.23 -5.22
N MET A 30 2.02 -17.01 -5.16
CA MET A 30 2.13 -16.11 -6.34
C MET A 30 3.07 -16.68 -7.40
N LYS A 31 2.76 -16.41 -8.67
CA LYS A 31 3.62 -16.79 -9.79
C LYS A 31 5.01 -16.15 -9.69
N TRP A 32 5.99 -16.85 -10.19
CA TRP A 32 7.30 -16.26 -10.45
C TRP A 32 7.19 -15.13 -11.50
N GLY A 33 7.85 -14.01 -11.24
CA GLY A 33 7.80 -12.82 -12.10
C GLY A 33 6.53 -11.97 -11.98
N SER A 34 5.59 -12.33 -11.09
CA SER A 34 4.37 -11.53 -10.89
C SER A 34 4.63 -10.23 -10.15
N LEU A 35 3.69 -9.28 -10.27
CA LEU A 35 3.70 -7.98 -9.60
C LEU A 35 2.66 -7.95 -8.48
N PHE A 36 3.10 -7.62 -7.27
CA PHE A 36 2.25 -7.35 -6.12
C PHE A 36 2.12 -5.84 -5.88
N ILE A 37 0.90 -5.33 -5.75
CA ILE A 37 0.60 -3.91 -5.51
C ILE A 37 -0.20 -3.78 -4.22
N ASN A 38 0.29 -2.98 -3.25
CA ASN A 38 -0.47 -2.63 -2.06
C ASN A 38 -0.65 -1.11 -1.92
N THR A 39 -1.89 -0.67 -2.10
CA THR A 39 -2.31 0.73 -1.86
C THR A 39 -3.32 0.83 -0.71
N ALA A 40 -3.57 -0.27 0.01
CA ALA A 40 -4.59 -0.37 1.05
C ALA A 40 -4.05 -0.01 2.44
N ASP A 41 -3.45 -0.97 3.14
CA ASP A 41 -2.84 -0.80 4.45
C ASP A 41 -1.55 -1.61 4.56
N GLY A 42 -0.58 -1.11 5.34
CA GLY A 42 0.69 -1.79 5.55
C GLY A 42 0.54 -3.13 6.28
N ASN A 43 -0.44 -3.23 7.16
CA ASN A 43 -0.72 -4.46 7.93
C ASN A 43 -1.56 -5.48 7.13
N ALA A 44 -1.89 -5.18 5.86
CA ALA A 44 -2.68 -6.07 5.02
C ALA A 44 -1.96 -7.37 4.66
N LEU A 45 -0.65 -7.41 4.78
CA LEU A 45 0.15 -8.52 4.29
C LEU A 45 1.29 -8.91 5.23
N ASP A 46 1.74 -10.15 5.11
CA ASP A 46 2.98 -10.62 5.71
C ASP A 46 4.19 -10.01 4.99
N GLN A 47 4.73 -8.94 5.58
CA GLN A 47 5.88 -8.20 5.02
C GLN A 47 7.13 -9.07 4.93
N HIS A 48 7.33 -9.99 5.88
CA HIS A 48 8.51 -10.84 5.89
C HIS A 48 8.49 -11.82 4.70
N ALA A 49 7.35 -12.48 4.46
CA ALA A 49 7.17 -13.37 3.33
C ALA A 49 7.34 -12.64 1.98
N LEU A 50 6.76 -11.43 1.86
CA LEU A 50 6.91 -10.61 0.66
C LEU A 50 8.38 -10.22 0.42
N THR A 51 9.05 -9.71 1.46
CA THR A 51 10.47 -9.31 1.39
C THR A 51 11.36 -10.47 1.00
N LYS A 52 11.14 -11.65 1.58
CA LYS A 52 11.90 -12.87 1.26
C LYS A 52 11.81 -13.20 -0.23
N ARG A 53 10.61 -13.21 -0.81
CA ARG A 53 10.42 -13.49 -2.24
C ARG A 53 11.02 -12.43 -3.15
N MET A 54 10.96 -11.14 -2.75
CA MET A 54 11.63 -10.06 -3.49
C MET A 54 13.15 -10.21 -3.46
N MET A 55 13.74 -10.56 -2.31
CA MET A 55 15.20 -10.80 -2.20
C MET A 55 15.66 -11.98 -3.08
N GLN A 56 14.80 -12.94 -3.34
CA GLN A 56 15.05 -14.06 -4.25
C GLN A 56 14.80 -13.69 -5.72
N ASN A 57 14.40 -12.44 -6.02
CA ASN A 57 14.02 -11.97 -7.35
C ASN A 57 12.85 -12.77 -7.98
N GLU A 58 11.98 -13.33 -7.15
CA GLU A 58 10.85 -14.15 -7.60
C GLU A 58 9.63 -13.32 -7.99
N ILE A 59 9.44 -12.16 -7.35
CA ILE A 59 8.31 -11.26 -7.58
C ILE A 59 8.77 -9.81 -7.59
N PHE A 60 7.93 -8.93 -8.16
CA PHE A 60 8.05 -7.48 -8.09
C PHE A 60 7.03 -6.94 -7.09
N ALA A 61 7.32 -5.81 -6.43
CA ALA A 61 6.36 -5.16 -5.55
C ALA A 61 6.31 -3.64 -5.75
N TYR A 62 5.08 -3.10 -5.73
CA TYR A 62 4.80 -1.68 -5.58
C TYR A 62 4.03 -1.48 -4.27
N LEU A 63 4.64 -0.78 -3.31
CA LEU A 63 4.04 -0.52 -2.02
C LEU A 63 3.82 0.98 -1.82
N ASP A 64 2.57 1.42 -1.77
CA ASP A 64 2.21 2.79 -1.39
C ASP A 64 2.17 2.95 0.13
N VAL A 65 2.03 1.86 0.85
CA VAL A 65 1.94 1.77 2.31
C VAL A 65 2.83 0.68 2.84
N TYR A 66 3.40 0.90 4.03
CA TYR A 66 4.26 -0.05 4.73
C TYR A 66 3.97 -0.01 6.23
N PRO A 67 4.01 -1.15 6.96
CA PRO A 67 3.86 -1.16 8.41
C PRO A 67 4.90 -0.25 9.07
N GLY A 68 4.46 0.54 10.03
CA GLY A 68 5.35 1.46 10.73
C GLY A 68 5.73 2.74 9.98
N LEU A 69 5.32 2.92 8.71
CA LEU A 69 5.43 4.24 8.06
C LEU A 69 4.63 5.28 8.85
N PRO A 70 5.28 6.30 9.44
CA PRO A 70 4.58 7.29 10.26
C PRO A 70 3.55 8.02 9.41
N ARG A 71 2.33 8.18 9.93
CA ARG A 71 1.30 9.01 9.28
C ARG A 71 1.72 10.48 9.13
N LYS A 72 2.80 10.88 9.81
CA LYS A 72 3.38 12.22 9.78
C LYS A 72 4.08 12.60 8.47
N ASP A 73 4.37 11.66 7.58
CA ASP A 73 4.89 11.94 6.23
C ASP A 73 4.06 12.93 5.42
N ILE A 74 2.77 13.00 5.74
CA ILE A 74 1.83 13.95 5.13
C ILE A 74 2.28 15.39 5.31
N LEU A 75 3.11 15.68 6.33
CA LEU A 75 3.57 17.02 6.68
C LEU A 75 5.00 17.31 6.25
N GLY A 76 5.67 16.39 5.53
CA GLY A 76 7.07 16.57 5.11
C GLY A 76 8.07 16.53 6.25
N LEU A 77 7.72 15.95 7.40
CA LEU A 77 8.63 15.80 8.53
C LEU A 77 9.62 14.65 8.25
N PRO A 78 10.89 14.76 8.74
CA PRO A 78 11.85 13.68 8.61
C PRO A 78 11.29 12.43 9.29
N MET A 79 11.30 11.31 8.54
CA MET A 79 10.90 10.01 9.06
C MET A 79 11.99 9.47 9.96
N ASP A 80 11.65 9.18 11.21
CA ASP A 80 12.43 8.25 12.00
C ASP A 80 12.35 6.90 11.32
N ASP A 81 13.46 6.46 10.78
CA ASP A 81 13.61 5.38 9.82
C ASP A 81 13.46 4.02 10.52
N PRO A 82 12.29 3.34 10.47
CA PRO A 82 12.21 1.97 10.96
C PRO A 82 13.16 1.11 10.12
N SER A 83 14.01 0.34 10.77
CA SER A 83 15.14 -0.37 10.15
C SER A 83 14.76 -1.30 9.00
N ASP A 84 13.53 -1.79 8.97
CA ASP A 84 13.13 -2.85 8.04
C ASP A 84 12.86 -2.37 6.60
N TRP A 85 12.37 -1.16 6.41
CA TRP A 85 12.08 -0.66 5.06
C TRP A 85 13.33 -0.17 4.29
N LYS A 86 14.48 -0.01 4.96
CA LYS A 86 15.76 0.27 4.29
C LYS A 86 16.14 -0.81 3.29
N ILE A 87 15.83 -2.06 3.61
CA ILE A 87 16.06 -3.19 2.70
C ILE A 87 15.31 -2.97 1.39
N HIS A 88 14.10 -2.47 1.45
CA HIS A 88 13.27 -2.26 0.26
C HIS A 88 13.85 -1.22 -0.70
N LYS A 89 14.58 -0.21 -0.20
CA LYS A 89 15.27 0.76 -1.07
C LYS A 89 16.42 0.16 -1.87
N LEU A 90 16.95 -0.97 -1.44
CA LEU A 90 18.08 -1.64 -2.07
C LEU A 90 17.65 -2.72 -3.06
N LEU A 91 16.37 -3.08 -3.09
CA LEU A 91 15.86 -4.13 -3.97
C LEU A 91 15.50 -3.54 -5.34
N PRO A 92 16.06 -4.07 -6.44
CA PRO A 92 15.82 -3.56 -7.80
C PRO A 92 14.39 -3.83 -8.30
N ASN A 93 13.70 -4.78 -7.71
CA ASN A 93 12.34 -5.23 -8.05
C ASN A 93 11.26 -4.63 -7.13
N HIS A 94 11.56 -3.51 -6.47
CA HIS A 94 10.65 -2.86 -5.55
C HIS A 94 10.51 -1.36 -5.81
N VAL A 95 9.27 -0.85 -5.71
CA VAL A 95 8.95 0.57 -5.68
C VAL A 95 8.17 0.89 -4.42
N LEU A 96 8.71 1.78 -3.60
CA LEU A 96 8.04 2.31 -2.42
C LEU A 96 7.57 3.75 -2.70
N ALA A 97 6.25 3.96 -2.73
CA ALA A 97 5.66 5.23 -3.16
C ALA A 97 5.34 6.21 -2.01
N TYR A 98 5.63 5.87 -0.77
CA TYR A 98 5.48 6.73 0.42
C TYR A 98 4.10 7.39 0.55
N ARG A 99 3.03 6.59 0.39
CA ARG A 99 1.64 7.08 0.43
C ARG A 99 1.36 8.17 -0.61
N ALA A 100 1.96 8.06 -1.79
CA ALA A 100 1.81 9.04 -2.85
C ALA A 100 0.51 8.87 -3.66
N GLY A 101 -0.13 7.71 -3.62
CA GLY A 101 -1.28 7.39 -4.46
C GLY A 101 -2.50 8.30 -4.29
N TRP A 102 -2.64 8.99 -3.14
CA TRP A 102 -3.70 9.97 -2.90
C TRP A 102 -3.27 11.42 -3.09
N LYS A 103 -1.97 11.71 -3.28
CA LYS A 103 -1.39 13.06 -3.34
C LYS A 103 -1.42 13.67 -4.75
N THR A 104 -2.16 13.11 -5.70
CA THR A 104 -2.33 13.73 -7.00
C THR A 104 -3.23 14.95 -6.90
N GLN A 105 -2.99 15.98 -7.72
CA GLN A 105 -3.84 17.17 -7.76
C GLN A 105 -5.30 16.81 -8.02
N GLU A 106 -5.55 15.85 -8.91
CA GLU A 106 -6.88 15.33 -9.20
C GLU A 106 -7.54 14.70 -7.98
N SER A 107 -6.85 13.83 -7.26
CA SER A 107 -7.36 13.17 -6.06
C SER A 107 -7.70 14.18 -4.95
N ILE A 108 -6.86 15.18 -4.74
CA ILE A 108 -7.09 16.24 -3.75
C ILE A 108 -8.32 17.07 -4.16
N ARG A 109 -8.41 17.45 -5.43
CA ARG A 109 -9.53 18.22 -5.97
C ARG A 109 -10.86 17.50 -5.78
N VAL A 110 -10.94 16.23 -6.19
CA VAL A 110 -12.16 15.41 -6.06
C VAL A 110 -12.59 15.29 -4.60
N LYS A 111 -11.67 15.00 -3.68
CA LYS A 111 -11.98 14.90 -2.24
C LYS A 111 -12.46 16.23 -1.66
N THR A 112 -11.85 17.34 -2.06
CA THR A 112 -12.25 18.67 -1.58
C THR A 112 -13.66 19.02 -2.02
N TYR A 113 -14.01 18.80 -3.29
CA TYR A 113 -15.36 19.07 -3.79
C TYR A 113 -16.40 18.19 -3.13
N LYS A 114 -16.10 16.90 -2.91
CA LYS A 114 -17.01 15.99 -2.19
C LYS A 114 -17.27 16.47 -0.77
N LEU A 115 -16.22 16.83 -0.02
CA LEU A 115 -16.33 17.33 1.34
C LEU A 115 -17.16 18.63 1.41
N LEU A 116 -16.91 19.58 0.50
CA LEU A 116 -17.67 20.82 0.43
C LEU A 116 -19.17 20.55 0.14
N GLY A 117 -19.47 19.62 -0.77
CA GLY A 117 -20.85 19.20 -1.03
C GLY A 117 -21.54 18.64 0.20
N GLU A 118 -20.91 17.71 0.91
CA GLU A 118 -21.43 17.11 2.15
C GLU A 118 -21.66 18.18 3.25
N MET A 119 -20.77 19.17 3.37
CA MET A 119 -20.95 20.29 4.31
C MET A 119 -22.14 21.17 3.96
N VAL A 120 -22.33 21.51 2.68
CA VAL A 120 -23.49 22.30 2.21
C VAL A 120 -24.79 21.54 2.46
N ASP A 121 -24.84 20.26 2.15
CA ASP A 121 -26.02 19.42 2.40
C ASP A 121 -26.37 19.34 3.90
N ALA A 122 -25.36 19.20 4.76
CA ALA A 122 -25.58 19.21 6.21
C ALA A 122 -26.13 20.54 6.73
N LEU A 123 -25.67 21.68 6.19
CA LEU A 123 -26.16 23.00 6.55
C LEU A 123 -27.60 23.26 6.07
N ASN A 124 -27.97 22.72 4.91
CA ASN A 124 -29.31 22.87 4.36
C ASN A 124 -30.37 21.99 5.06
N ASN A 125 -29.92 20.93 5.77
CA ASN A 125 -30.78 19.99 6.47
C ASN A 125 -30.80 20.20 8.02
N ALA A 126 -30.12 21.23 8.52
CA ALA A 126 -30.09 21.62 9.92
C ALA A 126 -31.16 22.67 10.22
#